data_17b40f25fd5462f67baa516e5bd6439e
#
_entry.id   17b40f25fd5462f67baa516e5bd6439e
#
_cell.length_a   1.000
_cell.length_b   1.000
_cell.length_c   1.000
_cell.angle_alpha   90.00
_cell.angle_beta   90.00
_cell.angle_gamma   90.00
#
_symmetry.space_group_name_H-M   'P 1'
#
loop_
_entity.id
_entity.type
_entity.pdbx_description
1 polymer ?
#
loop_
_entity_poly.entity_id
_entity_poly.type
_entity_poly.pdbx_seq_one_letter_code
_entity_poly.pdbx_strand_id
1 'polypeptide(L)'
;MLKHTKIVATVSDQRCEVEFIRSLYKAGMNVVRLNSAHMVEEGFNRVVGNTRAVSNHIALLMDTKGPEIRTTKTAQPLELKTGDRIKVMGNPDGETTRECICLSYKNFVADMSVGGELLIDDGDLDLKVIEKHPDYLVCEALNDATLGSRKSVNVPGVRISLPSLTEKDRTSILYCIKNNLDFIAHSFVRCKQDVLDIQRILDEHNSPIKIIAKIENQEGIDNIDEILEVAYGIMIARGDLGIEVPQEKIPGIQRVLIRKCVEAKKPVIVATQMLHSMINNPRPTRAEVTDIANAIYYRTDALMLSGETAYGKYPVEAVATMTKIAAEAEKTKLAANDIRVPIVGNDLDVTSFLAKQAVKASSKLHVKAIITDSFTGRTARYLAAFRGTSTVYAICYHERLTRELALSYGVWAVYQEESKSEREYYFKALNELIKSGRITRSDMVAYLSGSFGEGGGTSFLEINNVGKVLDAGDKYSLPTFKD
;
A
#
# COMPACT_ATOMS: atom_id res chain seq x y z
N MET A 1 -8.45 7.20 -21.09
CA MET A 1 -9.34 6.45 -20.19
C MET A 1 -8.70 6.51 -18.80
N LEU A 2 -9.44 6.88 -17.77
CA LEU A 2 -8.91 6.91 -16.39
C LEU A 2 -8.71 5.46 -15.93
N LYS A 3 -7.48 5.08 -15.54
CA LYS A 3 -7.24 3.80 -14.89
C LYS A 3 -7.84 3.78 -13.49
N HIS A 4 -8.29 2.64 -13.05
CA HIS A 4 -8.84 2.43 -11.69
C HIS A 4 -7.76 2.01 -10.68
N THR A 5 -6.81 1.16 -11.11
CA THR A 5 -5.66 0.73 -10.29
C THR A 5 -4.79 1.92 -9.91
N LYS A 6 -4.42 2.03 -8.66
CA LYS A 6 -3.59 3.12 -8.15
C LYS A 6 -2.11 2.85 -8.35
N ILE A 7 -1.29 3.90 -8.41
CA ILE A 7 0.16 3.80 -8.55
C ILE A 7 0.82 4.53 -7.40
N VAL A 8 1.65 3.81 -6.67
CA VAL A 8 2.57 4.32 -5.66
C VAL A 8 3.95 4.43 -6.29
N ALA A 9 4.54 5.61 -6.28
CA ALA A 9 5.89 5.82 -6.81
C ALA A 9 6.84 6.30 -5.72
N THR A 10 8.00 5.66 -5.62
CA THR A 10 9.05 6.09 -4.69
C THR A 10 9.77 7.30 -5.25
N VAL A 11 9.87 8.35 -4.46
CA VAL A 11 10.60 9.58 -4.79
C VAL A 11 11.74 9.74 -3.80
N SER A 12 12.98 9.89 -4.31
CA SER A 12 14.16 10.17 -3.49
C SER A 12 14.36 11.68 -3.35
N ASP A 13 15.07 12.09 -2.31
CA ASP A 13 15.44 13.49 -2.09
C ASP A 13 16.47 14.01 -3.09
N GLN A 14 17.12 13.12 -3.84
CA GLN A 14 18.08 13.48 -4.89
C GLN A 14 17.38 13.87 -6.20
N ARG A 15 16.11 13.48 -6.39
CA ARG A 15 15.31 13.77 -7.58
C ARG A 15 13.85 13.98 -7.18
N CYS A 16 13.57 15.18 -6.69
CA CYS A 16 12.25 15.51 -6.14
C CYS A 16 11.74 16.91 -6.53
N GLU A 17 12.27 17.47 -7.62
CA GLU A 17 11.86 18.78 -8.12
C GLU A 17 10.34 18.79 -8.42
N VAL A 18 9.69 19.94 -8.25
CA VAL A 18 8.24 20.10 -8.46
C VAL A 18 7.82 19.62 -9.85
N GLU A 19 8.57 19.94 -10.90
CA GLU A 19 8.26 19.52 -12.27
C GLU A 19 8.45 18.02 -12.48
N PHE A 20 9.40 17.39 -11.80
CA PHE A 20 9.56 15.94 -11.83
C PHE A 20 8.35 15.24 -11.19
N ILE A 21 7.95 15.64 -9.98
CA ILE A 21 6.77 15.09 -9.29
C ILE A 21 5.49 15.36 -10.11
N ARG A 22 5.38 16.54 -10.70
CA ARG A 22 4.27 16.88 -11.62
C ARG A 22 4.22 15.96 -12.83
N SER A 23 5.37 15.59 -13.38
CA SER A 23 5.46 14.67 -14.52
C SER A 23 5.02 13.24 -14.13
N LEU A 24 5.43 12.75 -12.96
CA LEU A 24 4.96 11.47 -12.41
C LEU A 24 3.44 11.49 -12.16
N TYR A 25 2.91 12.58 -11.59
CA TYR A 25 1.48 12.76 -11.34
C TYR A 25 0.67 12.74 -12.65
N LYS A 26 1.11 13.49 -13.67
CA LYS A 26 0.50 13.48 -15.01
C LYS A 26 0.58 12.11 -15.68
N ALA A 27 1.64 11.34 -15.44
CA ALA A 27 1.80 9.98 -15.94
C ALA A 27 0.87 8.96 -15.25
N GLY A 28 0.30 9.32 -14.09
CA GLY A 28 -0.72 8.52 -13.40
C GLY A 28 -0.39 8.10 -11.97
N MET A 29 0.64 8.65 -11.34
CA MET A 29 0.94 8.43 -9.93
C MET A 29 -0.18 8.97 -9.03
N ASN A 30 -0.48 8.26 -7.96
CA ASN A 30 -1.49 8.63 -6.96
C ASN A 30 -0.88 8.88 -5.57
N VAL A 31 0.21 8.18 -5.25
CA VAL A 31 0.85 8.23 -3.94
C VAL A 31 2.35 8.34 -4.11
N VAL A 32 2.97 9.26 -3.39
CA VAL A 32 4.44 9.36 -3.24
C VAL A 32 4.85 8.54 -2.04
N ARG A 33 5.76 7.58 -2.25
CA ARG A 33 6.41 6.83 -1.18
C ARG A 33 7.76 7.45 -0.83
N LEU A 34 7.98 7.64 0.47
CA LEU A 34 9.22 8.10 1.09
C LEU A 34 9.87 6.91 1.80
N ASN A 35 11.13 6.59 1.50
CA ASN A 35 11.84 5.49 2.16
C ASN A 35 12.70 6.01 3.31
N SER A 36 12.30 5.73 4.56
CA SER A 36 13.01 6.20 5.76
C SER A 36 14.40 5.59 5.96
N ALA A 37 14.70 4.47 5.29
CA ALA A 37 16.02 3.85 5.38
C ALA A 37 17.13 4.75 4.81
N HIS A 38 16.83 5.54 3.77
CA HIS A 38 17.80 6.27 2.96
C HIS A 38 17.70 7.79 3.05
N MET A 39 16.66 8.35 3.65
CA MET A 39 16.48 9.79 3.75
C MET A 39 16.69 10.33 5.17
N VAL A 40 17.14 11.57 5.25
CA VAL A 40 17.20 12.39 6.47
C VAL A 40 16.08 13.43 6.46
N GLU A 41 15.80 14.08 7.61
CA GLU A 41 14.67 15.01 7.77
C GLU A 41 14.64 16.12 6.72
N GLU A 42 15.79 16.67 6.34
CA GLU A 42 15.87 17.71 5.32
C GLU A 42 15.42 17.23 3.93
N GLY A 43 15.80 15.99 3.56
CA GLY A 43 15.33 15.33 2.34
C GLY A 43 13.82 15.10 2.36
N PHE A 44 13.29 14.63 3.48
CA PHE A 44 11.84 14.47 3.65
C PHE A 44 11.09 15.79 3.47
N ASN A 45 11.54 16.86 4.10
CA ASN A 45 10.92 18.19 4.00
C ASN A 45 10.85 18.67 2.55
N ARG A 46 11.91 18.44 1.76
CA ARG A 46 11.93 18.76 0.33
C ARG A 46 10.88 17.99 -0.46
N VAL A 47 10.85 16.66 -0.32
CA VAL A 47 9.90 15.82 -1.06
C VAL A 47 8.47 16.14 -0.67
N VAL A 48 8.18 16.28 0.62
CA VAL A 48 6.84 16.63 1.14
C VAL A 48 6.39 17.99 0.61
N GLY A 49 7.22 19.04 0.77
CA GLY A 49 6.90 20.39 0.31
C GLY A 49 6.66 20.45 -1.20
N ASN A 50 7.54 19.83 -1.99
CA ASN A 50 7.41 19.80 -3.44
C ASN A 50 6.19 18.99 -3.90
N THR A 51 5.84 17.92 -3.20
CA THR A 51 4.62 17.14 -3.50
C THR A 51 3.37 17.97 -3.27
N ARG A 52 3.29 18.69 -2.15
CA ARG A 52 2.16 19.59 -1.84
C ARG A 52 2.07 20.77 -2.81
N ALA A 53 3.21 21.28 -3.31
CA ALA A 53 3.24 22.31 -4.36
C ALA A 53 2.69 21.81 -5.71
N VAL A 54 2.72 20.50 -5.97
CA VAL A 54 2.11 19.92 -7.19
C VAL A 54 0.62 19.74 -7.01
N SER A 55 0.17 19.09 -5.94
CA SER A 55 -1.25 18.82 -5.70
C SER A 55 -1.54 18.32 -4.29
N ASN A 56 -2.63 18.81 -3.69
CA ASN A 56 -3.16 18.27 -2.43
C ASN A 56 -3.87 16.90 -2.59
N HIS A 57 -4.05 16.41 -3.81
CA HIS A 57 -4.63 15.08 -4.06
C HIS A 57 -3.59 13.95 -4.03
N ILE A 58 -2.30 14.26 -4.06
CA ILE A 58 -1.24 13.25 -3.97
C ILE A 58 -1.09 12.86 -2.50
N ALA A 59 -1.30 11.58 -2.20
CA ALA A 59 -1.05 11.08 -0.86
C ALA A 59 0.45 10.85 -0.61
N LEU A 60 0.85 10.94 0.65
CA LEU A 60 2.22 10.72 1.11
C LEU A 60 2.25 9.47 2.00
N LEU A 61 3.11 8.53 1.67
CA LEU A 61 3.32 7.29 2.38
C LEU A 61 4.77 7.19 2.85
N MET A 62 5.01 7.16 4.16
CA MET A 62 6.31 6.89 4.75
C MET A 62 6.48 5.39 4.93
N ASP A 63 7.53 4.82 4.37
CA ASP A 63 7.92 3.43 4.56
C ASP A 63 8.98 3.36 5.66
N THR A 64 8.68 2.67 6.78
CA THR A 64 9.62 2.51 7.90
C THR A 64 10.73 1.55 7.51
N LYS A 65 11.90 1.69 8.15
CA LYS A 65 12.99 0.76 7.94
C LYS A 65 12.68 -0.62 8.54
N GLY A 66 12.07 -0.63 9.70
CA GLY A 66 11.82 -1.84 10.49
C GLY A 66 13.08 -2.44 11.14
N PRO A 67 12.88 -3.40 12.04
CA PRO A 67 13.96 -4.12 12.70
C PRO A 67 14.59 -5.14 11.74
N GLU A 68 15.86 -4.99 11.50
CA GLU A 68 16.63 -5.79 10.54
C GLU A 68 17.89 -6.33 11.23
N ILE A 69 18.15 -7.63 11.07
CA ILE A 69 19.42 -8.20 11.50
C ILE A 69 20.44 -7.94 10.39
N ARG A 70 21.62 -7.48 10.77
CA ARG A 70 22.74 -7.27 9.85
C ARG A 70 24.02 -7.84 10.39
N THR A 71 24.92 -8.25 9.49
CA THR A 71 26.32 -8.48 9.85
C THR A 71 26.96 -7.17 10.30
N THR A 72 27.97 -7.25 11.13
CA THR A 72 28.74 -6.10 11.55
C THR A 72 29.75 -5.69 10.47
N LYS A 73 30.55 -4.66 10.75
CA LYS A 73 31.60 -4.22 9.84
C LYS A 73 32.68 -5.29 9.67
N THR A 74 33.22 -5.45 8.48
CA THR A 74 34.43 -6.22 8.19
C THR A 74 35.51 -5.31 7.59
N ALA A 75 36.77 -5.58 7.92
CA ALA A 75 37.90 -4.80 7.40
C ALA A 75 38.11 -5.03 5.89
N GLN A 76 37.84 -6.23 5.42
CA GLN A 76 37.92 -6.62 4.01
C GLN A 76 36.78 -7.57 3.66
N PRO A 77 36.31 -7.62 2.41
CA PRO A 77 35.35 -8.63 1.96
C PRO A 77 35.89 -10.04 2.22
N LEU A 78 35.04 -10.91 2.71
CA LEU A 78 35.38 -12.29 3.09
C LEU A 78 34.97 -13.24 1.98
N GLU A 79 35.94 -13.93 1.40
CA GLU A 79 35.68 -15.00 0.46
C GLU A 79 35.29 -16.27 1.22
N LEU A 80 34.11 -16.79 0.97
CA LEU A 80 33.61 -18.07 1.51
C LEU A 80 33.36 -19.03 0.37
N LYS A 81 33.72 -20.30 0.61
CA LYS A 81 33.55 -21.40 -0.33
C LYS A 81 32.57 -22.43 0.24
N THR A 82 31.86 -23.07 -0.64
CA THR A 82 30.98 -24.20 -0.30
C THR A 82 31.70 -25.20 0.61
N GLY A 83 31.09 -25.53 1.74
CA GLY A 83 31.66 -26.42 2.76
C GLY A 83 32.55 -25.74 3.81
N ASP A 84 32.80 -24.41 3.67
CA ASP A 84 33.50 -23.65 4.71
C ASP A 84 32.72 -23.62 6.00
N ARG A 85 33.39 -23.84 7.13
CA ARG A 85 32.78 -23.70 8.46
C ARG A 85 33.15 -22.36 9.08
N ILE A 86 32.15 -21.64 9.56
CA ILE A 86 32.34 -20.32 10.18
C ILE A 86 31.47 -20.19 11.43
N LYS A 87 31.98 -19.50 12.44
CA LYS A 87 31.18 -19.15 13.62
C LYS A 87 30.25 -17.97 13.30
N VAL A 88 29.06 -17.99 13.87
CA VAL A 88 28.10 -16.89 13.83
C VAL A 88 27.64 -16.60 15.25
N MET A 89 27.68 -15.32 15.67
CA MET A 89 27.26 -14.91 16.99
C MET A 89 26.52 -13.57 17.01
N GLY A 90 25.66 -13.36 18.01
CA GLY A 90 25.00 -12.09 18.30
C GLY A 90 25.95 -11.15 19.05
N ASN A 91 26.76 -10.37 18.35
CA ASN A 91 27.68 -9.42 18.92
C ASN A 91 27.69 -8.10 18.12
N PRO A 92 26.80 -7.13 18.47
CA PRO A 92 26.68 -5.85 17.76
C PRO A 92 27.96 -5.00 17.72
N ASP A 93 28.81 -5.15 18.73
CA ASP A 93 30.03 -4.38 18.91
C ASP A 93 31.27 -5.11 18.32
N GLY A 94 31.12 -6.38 17.91
CA GLY A 94 32.17 -7.19 17.33
C GLY A 94 32.42 -6.84 15.87
N GLU A 95 33.62 -7.15 15.37
CA GLU A 95 33.97 -7.08 13.97
C GLU A 95 33.77 -8.46 13.29
N THR A 96 33.15 -8.47 12.12
CA THR A 96 33.01 -9.69 11.31
C THR A 96 34.35 -10.03 10.67
N THR A 97 34.82 -11.27 10.91
CA THR A 97 36.09 -11.80 10.42
C THR A 97 35.88 -13.14 9.71
N ARG A 98 36.95 -13.69 9.10
CA ARG A 98 36.91 -15.03 8.47
C ARG A 98 36.63 -16.15 9.46
N GLU A 99 36.87 -15.93 10.75
CA GLU A 99 36.64 -16.91 11.82
C GLU A 99 35.25 -16.81 12.42
N CYS A 100 34.67 -15.59 12.43
CA CYS A 100 33.38 -15.32 13.07
C CYS A 100 32.62 -14.18 12.40
N ILE A 101 31.40 -14.46 11.97
CA ILE A 101 30.42 -13.44 11.55
C ILE A 101 29.69 -12.94 12.80
N CYS A 102 29.84 -11.66 13.10
CA CYS A 102 29.16 -10.96 14.17
C CYS A 102 27.86 -10.33 13.65
N LEU A 103 26.77 -10.45 14.42
CA LEU A 103 25.45 -9.94 14.03
C LEU A 103 24.98 -8.83 14.98
N SER A 104 24.18 -7.92 14.47
CA SER A 104 23.60 -6.78 15.20
C SER A 104 22.58 -7.17 16.28
N TYR A 105 22.10 -8.41 16.28
CA TYR A 105 21.10 -8.89 17.23
C TYR A 105 21.72 -9.83 18.27
N LYS A 106 21.76 -9.40 19.55
CA LYS A 106 22.44 -10.10 20.66
C LYS A 106 21.89 -11.49 20.92
N ASN A 107 20.57 -11.66 20.88
CA ASN A 107 19.92 -12.93 21.23
C ASN A 107 19.84 -13.92 20.06
N PHE A 108 20.54 -13.65 18.95
CA PHE A 108 20.46 -14.44 17.73
C PHE A 108 20.65 -15.93 17.95
N VAL A 109 21.69 -16.28 18.74
CA VAL A 109 22.01 -17.70 19.01
C VAL A 109 20.88 -18.40 19.79
N ALA A 110 20.19 -17.68 20.69
CA ALA A 110 19.09 -18.25 21.47
C ALA A 110 17.91 -18.64 20.56
N ASP A 111 17.58 -17.79 19.59
CA ASP A 111 16.43 -17.98 18.70
C ASP A 111 16.67 -19.04 17.61
N MET A 112 17.94 -19.35 17.29
CA MET A 112 18.29 -20.31 16.23
C MET A 112 18.36 -21.76 16.73
N SER A 113 18.15 -22.70 15.80
CA SER A 113 18.26 -24.14 16.04
C SER A 113 19.20 -24.80 15.03
N VAL A 114 19.77 -25.97 15.40
CA VAL A 114 20.55 -26.78 14.47
C VAL A 114 19.67 -27.18 13.28
N GLY A 115 20.22 -27.10 12.08
CA GLY A 115 19.52 -27.33 10.82
C GLY A 115 18.86 -26.11 10.24
N GLY A 116 18.78 -24.98 10.99
CA GLY A 116 18.26 -23.70 10.48
C GLY A 116 19.16 -23.10 9.40
N GLU A 117 18.56 -22.31 8.50
CA GLU A 117 19.24 -21.61 7.42
C GLU A 117 19.40 -20.13 7.75
N LEU A 118 20.53 -19.55 7.34
CA LEU A 118 20.81 -18.12 7.40
C LEU A 118 21.09 -17.63 5.98
N LEU A 119 20.28 -16.73 5.48
CA LEU A 119 20.47 -16.08 4.19
C LEU A 119 21.08 -14.70 4.44
N ILE A 120 22.28 -14.45 3.94
CA ILE A 120 23.01 -13.19 4.10
C ILE A 120 23.12 -12.50 2.75
N ASP A 121 22.97 -11.13 2.75
CA ASP A 121 22.98 -10.30 1.54
C ASP A 121 21.91 -10.75 0.55
N ASP A 122 20.65 -10.77 1.03
CA ASP A 122 19.46 -11.15 0.25
C ASP A 122 19.53 -12.56 -0.34
N GLY A 123 20.34 -13.44 0.29
CA GLY A 123 20.53 -14.84 -0.12
C GLY A 123 21.74 -15.09 -1.01
N ASP A 124 22.61 -14.10 -1.22
CA ASP A 124 23.88 -14.28 -1.94
C ASP A 124 24.79 -15.27 -1.22
N LEU A 125 24.76 -15.29 0.12
CA LEU A 125 25.43 -16.28 0.96
C LEU A 125 24.40 -17.08 1.75
N ASP A 126 24.38 -18.37 1.55
CA ASP A 126 23.53 -19.34 2.26
C ASP A 126 24.38 -20.15 3.26
N LEU A 127 23.99 -20.08 4.54
CA LEU A 127 24.65 -20.80 5.64
C LEU A 127 23.66 -21.72 6.34
N LYS A 128 24.08 -22.93 6.65
CA LYS A 128 23.32 -23.90 7.44
C LYS A 128 23.94 -24.10 8.83
N VAL A 129 23.12 -23.98 9.88
CA VAL A 129 23.56 -24.25 11.24
C VAL A 129 23.83 -25.75 11.43
N ILE A 130 25.07 -26.10 11.71
CA ILE A 130 25.50 -27.51 11.94
C ILE A 130 25.71 -27.80 13.42
N GLU A 131 26.10 -26.79 14.24
CA GLU A 131 26.25 -26.94 15.68
C GLU A 131 25.75 -25.68 16.40
N LYS A 132 25.18 -25.84 17.61
CA LYS A 132 24.77 -24.75 18.48
C LYS A 132 25.50 -24.83 19.81
N HIS A 133 26.19 -23.75 20.16
CA HIS A 133 26.83 -23.51 21.44
C HIS A 133 26.12 -22.41 22.24
N PRO A 134 26.41 -22.20 23.54
CA PRO A 134 25.74 -21.18 24.32
C PRO A 134 25.85 -19.76 23.71
N ASP A 135 27.01 -19.39 23.17
CA ASP A 135 27.33 -18.04 22.74
C ASP A 135 27.52 -17.90 21.21
N TYR A 136 27.59 -19.01 20.46
CA TYR A 136 27.77 -18.99 19.02
C TYR A 136 27.18 -20.21 18.33
N LEU A 137 26.96 -20.10 17.04
CA LEU A 137 26.60 -21.17 16.13
C LEU A 137 27.82 -21.55 15.28
N VAL A 138 27.94 -22.79 14.89
CA VAL A 138 28.83 -23.20 13.78
C VAL A 138 27.95 -23.42 12.56
N CYS A 139 28.25 -22.68 11.49
CA CYS A 139 27.51 -22.75 10.23
C CYS A 139 28.42 -23.26 9.11
N GLU A 140 27.85 -23.98 8.15
CA GLU A 140 28.48 -24.41 6.93
C GLU A 140 27.94 -23.62 5.72
N ALA A 141 28.85 -23.11 4.88
CA ALA A 141 28.47 -22.41 3.66
C ALA A 141 27.95 -23.38 2.60
N LEU A 142 26.75 -23.11 2.08
CA LEU A 142 26.13 -23.97 1.06
C LEU A 142 26.49 -23.53 -0.36
N ASN A 143 27.01 -22.31 -0.54
CA ASN A 143 27.46 -21.79 -1.83
C ASN A 143 28.73 -20.93 -1.68
N ASP A 144 29.37 -20.65 -2.81
CA ASP A 144 30.48 -19.71 -2.89
C ASP A 144 29.96 -18.26 -2.85
N ALA A 145 30.52 -17.40 -2.01
CA ALA A 145 30.12 -16.00 -1.93
C ALA A 145 31.22 -15.09 -1.38
N THR A 146 31.08 -13.79 -1.63
CA THR A 146 31.92 -12.72 -1.07
C THR A 146 31.12 -11.88 -0.10
N LEU A 147 31.36 -12.01 1.19
CA LEU A 147 30.64 -11.27 2.23
C LEU A 147 31.25 -9.89 2.49
N GLY A 148 30.51 -8.84 2.22
CA GLY A 148 30.83 -7.45 2.56
C GLY A 148 30.36 -7.04 3.96
N SER A 149 30.58 -5.75 4.30
CA SER A 149 30.17 -5.15 5.58
C SER A 149 28.67 -4.90 5.64
N ARG A 150 28.06 -5.11 6.82
CA ARG A 150 26.70 -4.67 7.18
C ARG A 150 25.62 -5.23 6.26
N LYS A 151 25.75 -6.48 5.85
CA LYS A 151 24.80 -7.17 4.98
C LYS A 151 23.58 -7.66 5.77
N SER A 152 22.42 -7.69 5.11
CA SER A 152 21.17 -8.22 5.66
C SER A 152 21.32 -9.68 6.09
N VAL A 153 20.59 -10.09 7.11
CA VAL A 153 20.54 -11.48 7.58
C VAL A 153 19.09 -11.89 7.79
N ASN A 154 18.64 -12.84 7.00
CA ASN A 154 17.32 -13.45 7.07
C ASN A 154 17.43 -14.90 7.55
N VAL A 155 16.42 -15.37 8.27
CA VAL A 155 16.38 -16.71 8.85
C VAL A 155 15.01 -17.34 8.57
N PRO A 156 14.81 -17.92 7.38
CA PRO A 156 13.52 -18.44 6.96
C PRO A 156 12.92 -19.41 7.97
N GLY A 157 11.64 -19.20 8.30
CA GLY A 157 10.90 -20.07 9.21
C GLY A 157 11.29 -19.99 10.70
N VAL A 158 12.17 -19.07 11.09
CA VAL A 158 12.58 -18.88 12.48
C VAL A 158 11.94 -17.61 13.04
N ARG A 159 11.28 -17.72 14.19
CA ARG A 159 10.71 -16.57 14.89
C ARG A 159 11.80 -15.80 15.63
N ILE A 160 12.07 -14.59 15.18
CA ILE A 160 13.05 -13.69 15.79
C ILE A 160 12.37 -12.71 16.75
N SER A 161 12.87 -12.62 17.98
CA SER A 161 12.32 -11.80 19.05
C SER A 161 12.83 -10.34 18.98
N LEU A 162 12.80 -9.72 17.78
CA LEU A 162 13.11 -8.31 17.61
C LEU A 162 11.91 -7.42 18.00
N PRO A 163 12.16 -6.20 18.55
CA PRO A 163 11.09 -5.23 18.77
C PRO A 163 10.46 -4.84 17.42
N SER A 164 9.16 -4.55 17.41
CA SER A 164 8.45 -4.15 16.20
C SER A 164 8.95 -2.83 15.60
N LEU A 165 9.45 -1.93 16.45
CA LEU A 165 9.91 -0.59 16.08
C LEU A 165 11.33 -0.33 16.57
N THR A 166 12.15 0.23 15.69
CA THR A 166 13.45 0.80 16.05
C THR A 166 13.29 2.26 16.51
N GLU A 167 14.32 2.82 17.15
CA GLU A 167 14.35 4.25 17.50
C GLU A 167 14.26 5.15 16.26
N LYS A 168 14.86 4.71 15.15
CA LYS A 168 14.73 5.42 13.86
C LYS A 168 13.29 5.41 13.35
N ASP A 169 12.57 4.30 13.50
CA ASP A 169 11.17 4.22 13.11
C ASP A 169 10.30 5.15 13.96
N ARG A 170 10.52 5.19 15.28
CA ARG A 170 9.84 6.13 16.17
C ARG A 170 10.06 7.58 15.75
N THR A 171 11.29 7.97 15.45
CA THR A 171 11.63 9.30 14.92
C THR A 171 10.90 9.59 13.61
N SER A 172 10.86 8.62 12.69
CA SER A 172 10.16 8.75 11.40
C SER A 172 8.64 8.87 11.58
N ILE A 173 8.05 8.14 12.52
CA ILE A 173 6.61 8.23 12.85
C ILE A 173 6.28 9.62 13.40
N LEU A 174 7.07 10.14 14.33
CA LEU A 174 6.89 11.49 14.86
C LEU A 174 7.03 12.57 13.79
N TYR A 175 7.96 12.37 12.86
CA TYR A 175 8.08 13.21 11.66
C TYR A 175 6.79 13.18 10.82
N CYS A 176 6.22 12.00 10.57
CA CYS A 176 4.96 11.85 9.83
C CYS A 176 3.82 12.61 10.50
N ILE A 177 3.72 12.52 11.83
CA ILE A 177 2.69 13.21 12.62
C ILE A 177 2.85 14.73 12.47
N LYS A 178 4.06 15.26 12.71
CA LYS A 178 4.40 16.69 12.61
C LYS A 178 4.07 17.26 11.23
N ASN A 179 4.31 16.49 10.17
CA ASN A 179 4.13 16.94 8.78
C ASN A 179 2.82 16.47 8.14
N ASN A 180 1.90 15.91 8.94
CA ASN A 180 0.56 15.52 8.50
C ASN A 180 0.58 14.61 7.26
N LEU A 181 1.43 13.57 7.27
CA LEU A 181 1.46 12.55 6.24
C LEU A 181 0.17 11.71 6.27
N ASP A 182 -0.08 10.96 5.21
CA ASP A 182 -1.35 10.26 5.03
C ASP A 182 -1.25 8.78 5.46
N PHE A 183 -0.10 8.13 5.18
CA PHE A 183 0.13 6.71 5.45
C PHE A 183 1.50 6.46 6.06
N ILE A 184 1.56 5.43 6.90
CA ILE A 184 2.79 4.77 7.35
C ILE A 184 2.73 3.32 6.87
N ALA A 185 3.71 2.88 6.06
CA ALA A 185 3.93 1.49 5.72
C ALA A 185 4.89 0.89 6.74
N HIS A 186 4.39 -0.02 7.57
CA HIS A 186 5.15 -0.64 8.66
C HIS A 186 5.83 -1.90 8.18
N SER A 187 7.16 -1.90 8.22
CA SER A 187 8.00 -3.02 7.75
C SER A 187 8.02 -4.20 8.73
N PHE A 188 8.13 -5.40 8.19
CA PHE A 188 8.28 -6.67 8.89
C PHE A 188 7.17 -6.97 9.90
N VAL A 189 5.93 -6.64 9.59
CA VAL A 189 4.77 -6.96 10.44
C VAL A 189 4.58 -8.47 10.53
N ARG A 190 4.53 -8.99 11.76
CA ARG A 190 4.38 -10.40 12.08
C ARG A 190 2.99 -10.73 12.64
N CYS A 191 2.41 -9.79 13.39
CA CYS A 191 1.15 -9.98 14.09
C CYS A 191 0.40 -8.67 14.31
N LYS A 192 -0.81 -8.76 14.84
CA LYS A 192 -1.65 -7.62 15.22
C LYS A 192 -0.95 -6.64 16.15
N GLN A 193 -0.15 -7.13 17.11
CA GLN A 193 0.52 -6.29 18.10
C GLN A 193 1.53 -5.33 17.45
N ASP A 194 2.25 -5.76 16.40
CA ASP A 194 3.19 -4.89 15.70
C ASP A 194 2.48 -3.66 15.09
N VAL A 195 1.26 -3.82 14.58
CA VAL A 195 0.44 -2.71 14.07
C VAL A 195 -0.04 -1.81 15.21
N LEU A 196 -0.45 -2.41 16.33
CA LEU A 196 -0.93 -1.68 17.51
C LEU A 196 0.17 -0.86 18.19
N ASP A 197 1.42 -1.25 18.06
CA ASP A 197 2.55 -0.48 18.58
C ASP A 197 2.70 0.89 17.89
N ILE A 198 2.47 0.95 16.57
CA ILE A 198 2.37 2.24 15.86
C ILE A 198 1.07 2.95 16.22
N GLN A 199 -0.06 2.24 16.25
CA GLN A 199 -1.35 2.84 16.53
C GLN A 199 -1.34 3.58 17.89
N ARG A 200 -0.70 3.01 18.90
CA ARG A 200 -0.53 3.67 20.20
C ARG A 200 0.17 5.02 20.09
N ILE A 201 1.25 5.11 19.31
CA ILE A 201 1.97 6.38 19.09
C ILE A 201 1.06 7.39 18.38
N LEU A 202 0.29 6.94 17.40
CA LEU A 202 -0.66 7.81 16.67
C LEU A 202 -1.77 8.31 17.59
N ASP A 203 -2.31 7.44 18.46
CA ASP A 203 -3.38 7.77 19.41
C ASP A 203 -2.90 8.78 20.46
N GLU A 204 -1.70 8.60 21.00
CA GLU A 204 -1.05 9.53 21.95
C GLU A 204 -0.93 10.95 21.40
N HIS A 205 -0.83 11.08 20.06
CA HIS A 205 -0.72 12.36 19.36
C HIS A 205 -2.01 12.78 18.64
N ASN A 206 -3.13 12.07 18.84
CA ASN A 206 -4.40 12.28 18.11
C ASN A 206 -4.21 12.34 16.60
N SER A 207 -3.33 11.51 16.07
CA SER A 207 -2.97 11.52 14.64
C SER A 207 -3.88 10.61 13.81
N PRO A 208 -4.48 11.12 12.72
CA PRO A 208 -5.36 10.33 11.86
C PRO A 208 -4.63 9.51 10.79
N ILE A 209 -3.31 9.41 10.83
CA ILE A 209 -2.49 8.66 9.86
C ILE A 209 -2.94 7.20 9.80
N LYS A 210 -2.98 6.64 8.59
CA LYS A 210 -3.39 5.25 8.36
C LYS A 210 -2.19 4.33 8.26
N ILE A 211 -2.28 3.14 8.85
CA ILE A 211 -1.20 2.15 8.87
C ILE A 211 -1.42 1.11 7.77
N ILE A 212 -0.41 0.93 6.91
CA ILE A 212 -0.31 -0.13 5.91
C ILE A 212 0.69 -1.16 6.44
N ALA A 213 0.23 -2.38 6.76
CA ALA A 213 1.10 -3.44 7.22
C ALA A 213 1.85 -4.09 6.04
N LYS A 214 3.18 -4.13 6.10
CA LYS A 214 3.98 -4.81 5.08
C LYS A 214 4.12 -6.28 5.45
N ILE A 215 3.70 -7.15 4.54
CA ILE A 215 3.80 -8.60 4.69
C ILE A 215 5.05 -9.05 3.95
N GLU A 216 6.08 -9.40 4.72
CA GLU A 216 7.46 -9.64 4.29
C GLU A 216 8.04 -10.94 4.83
N ASN A 217 7.28 -11.69 5.65
CA ASN A 217 7.71 -12.92 6.31
C ASN A 217 6.56 -13.93 6.44
N GLN A 218 6.90 -15.18 6.76
CA GLN A 218 5.92 -16.26 6.91
C GLN A 218 4.95 -16.00 8.06
N GLU A 219 5.41 -15.47 9.18
CA GLU A 219 4.56 -15.18 10.36
C GLU A 219 3.46 -14.17 10.01
N GLY A 220 3.78 -13.13 9.24
CA GLY A 220 2.80 -12.15 8.77
C GLY A 220 1.77 -12.74 7.79
N ILE A 221 2.17 -13.76 6.99
CA ILE A 221 1.23 -14.49 6.15
C ILE A 221 0.27 -15.30 7.00
N ASP A 222 0.78 -16.02 7.99
CA ASP A 222 -0.01 -16.91 8.84
C ASP A 222 -1.01 -16.12 9.70
N ASN A 223 -0.61 -14.94 10.16
CA ASN A 223 -1.40 -14.04 11.02
C ASN A 223 -2.19 -12.96 10.25
N ILE A 224 -2.34 -13.09 8.94
CA ILE A 224 -2.94 -12.04 8.10
C ILE A 224 -4.32 -11.60 8.55
N ASP A 225 -5.16 -12.52 9.06
CA ASP A 225 -6.53 -12.21 9.45
C ASP A 225 -6.56 -11.26 10.64
N GLU A 226 -5.75 -11.50 11.69
CA GLU A 226 -5.65 -10.60 12.84
C GLU A 226 -4.97 -9.26 12.50
N ILE A 227 -4.00 -9.27 11.57
CA ILE A 227 -3.38 -8.04 11.06
C ILE A 227 -4.42 -7.19 10.36
N LEU A 228 -5.25 -7.80 9.51
CA LEU A 228 -6.33 -7.12 8.80
C LEU A 228 -7.42 -6.57 9.72
N GLU A 229 -7.58 -7.04 10.95
CA GLU A 229 -8.54 -6.42 11.89
C GLU A 229 -8.16 -4.97 12.21
N VAL A 230 -6.86 -4.68 12.39
CA VAL A 230 -6.36 -3.40 12.90
C VAL A 230 -5.66 -2.53 11.86
N ALA A 231 -5.01 -3.10 10.84
CA ALA A 231 -4.39 -2.35 9.77
C ALA A 231 -5.42 -1.69 8.84
N TYR A 232 -5.11 -0.52 8.30
CA TYR A 232 -5.93 0.13 7.26
C TYR A 232 -5.90 -0.65 5.94
N GLY A 233 -4.75 -1.21 5.59
CA GLY A 233 -4.50 -2.03 4.43
C GLY A 233 -3.18 -2.76 4.56
N ILE A 234 -2.77 -3.49 3.52
CA ILE A 234 -1.47 -4.16 3.50
C ILE A 234 -0.66 -3.82 2.25
N MET A 235 0.65 -4.07 2.36
CA MET A 235 1.58 -4.09 1.22
C MET A 235 2.23 -5.47 1.15
N ILE A 236 2.12 -6.13 0.00
CA ILE A 236 2.81 -7.39 -0.29
C ILE A 236 4.16 -7.01 -0.87
N ALA A 237 5.21 -7.04 -0.04
CA ALA A 237 6.56 -6.66 -0.42
C ALA A 237 7.34 -7.90 -0.86
N ARG A 238 7.21 -8.25 -2.14
CA ARG A 238 7.66 -9.53 -2.71
C ARG A 238 9.17 -9.71 -2.70
N GLY A 239 9.95 -8.62 -2.66
CA GLY A 239 11.41 -8.68 -2.56
C GLY A 239 11.84 -9.37 -1.27
N ASP A 240 11.48 -8.78 -0.13
CA ASP A 240 11.81 -9.32 1.19
C ASP A 240 11.09 -10.65 1.45
N LEU A 241 9.83 -10.75 1.04
CA LEU A 241 9.06 -12.00 1.17
C LEU A 241 9.72 -13.17 0.41
N GLY A 242 10.34 -12.90 -0.75
CA GLY A 242 11.00 -13.92 -1.56
C GLY A 242 12.32 -14.43 -1.00
N ILE A 243 12.83 -13.78 0.06
CA ILE A 243 13.97 -14.29 0.83
C ILE A 243 13.46 -15.22 1.95
N GLU A 244 12.31 -14.89 2.53
CA GLU A 244 11.72 -15.60 3.68
C GLU A 244 10.92 -16.86 3.29
N VAL A 245 10.39 -16.90 2.06
CA VAL A 245 9.58 -18.02 1.58
C VAL A 245 10.05 -18.49 0.19
N PRO A 246 9.88 -19.78 -0.15
CA PRO A 246 10.23 -20.29 -1.48
C PRO A 246 9.57 -19.48 -2.60
N GLN A 247 10.35 -19.07 -3.60
CA GLN A 247 9.91 -18.16 -4.65
C GLN A 247 8.70 -18.69 -5.45
N GLU A 248 8.62 -20.00 -5.66
CA GLU A 248 7.51 -20.65 -6.34
C GLU A 248 6.17 -20.54 -5.60
N LYS A 249 6.18 -20.24 -4.29
CA LYS A 249 4.97 -20.02 -3.47
C LYS A 249 4.43 -18.60 -3.56
N ILE A 250 5.27 -17.61 -3.92
CA ILE A 250 4.91 -16.18 -3.90
C ILE A 250 3.65 -15.87 -4.72
N PRO A 251 3.48 -16.37 -5.97
CA PRO A 251 2.27 -16.08 -6.74
C PRO A 251 0.98 -16.56 -6.06
N GLY A 252 1.04 -17.74 -5.41
CA GLY A 252 -0.08 -18.29 -4.65
C GLY A 252 -0.38 -17.48 -3.40
N ILE A 253 0.64 -17.12 -2.63
CA ILE A 253 0.53 -16.27 -1.43
C ILE A 253 -0.04 -14.89 -1.80
N GLN A 254 0.49 -14.23 -2.82
CA GLN A 254 0.00 -12.95 -3.31
C GLN A 254 -1.52 -13.01 -3.62
N ARG A 255 -1.96 -14.05 -4.33
CA ARG A 255 -3.38 -14.24 -4.66
C ARG A 255 -4.25 -14.38 -3.41
N VAL A 256 -3.80 -15.16 -2.42
CA VAL A 256 -4.52 -15.36 -1.15
C VAL A 256 -4.58 -14.06 -0.36
N LEU A 257 -3.48 -13.32 -0.22
CA LEU A 257 -3.42 -12.07 0.51
C LEU A 257 -4.32 -10.99 -0.12
N ILE A 258 -4.27 -10.85 -1.47
CA ILE A 258 -5.16 -9.92 -2.19
C ILE A 258 -6.62 -10.30 -1.92
N ARG A 259 -6.97 -11.58 -1.99
CA ARG A 259 -8.33 -12.05 -1.74
C ARG A 259 -8.81 -11.68 -0.34
N LYS A 260 -8.00 -11.94 0.70
CA LYS A 260 -8.35 -11.61 2.09
C LYS A 260 -8.55 -10.10 2.28
N CYS A 261 -7.73 -9.26 1.65
CA CYS A 261 -7.92 -7.80 1.67
C CYS A 261 -9.24 -7.37 1.02
N VAL A 262 -9.56 -7.91 -0.15
CA VAL A 262 -10.81 -7.63 -0.84
C VAL A 262 -12.01 -8.06 0.00
N GLU A 263 -11.96 -9.23 0.62
CA GLU A 263 -13.00 -9.73 1.54
C GLU A 263 -13.15 -8.83 2.77
N ALA A 264 -12.05 -8.36 3.34
CA ALA A 264 -12.02 -7.40 4.45
C ALA A 264 -12.36 -5.95 4.03
N LYS A 265 -12.52 -5.66 2.72
CA LYS A 265 -12.76 -4.33 2.15
C LYS A 265 -11.65 -3.32 2.51
N LYS A 266 -10.40 -3.79 2.53
CA LYS A 266 -9.20 -3.02 2.84
C LYS A 266 -8.27 -2.95 1.62
N PRO A 267 -7.59 -1.82 1.38
CA PRO A 267 -6.73 -1.68 0.22
C PRO A 267 -5.50 -2.58 0.32
N VAL A 268 -5.04 -3.08 -0.83
CA VAL A 268 -3.83 -3.88 -0.97
C VAL A 268 -2.91 -3.29 -2.03
N ILE A 269 -1.63 -3.17 -1.68
CA ILE A 269 -0.55 -2.73 -2.57
C ILE A 269 0.30 -3.95 -2.92
N VAL A 270 0.52 -4.22 -4.20
CA VAL A 270 1.56 -5.17 -4.64
C VAL A 270 2.82 -4.39 -4.97
N ALA A 271 3.92 -4.75 -4.33
CA ALA A 271 5.16 -3.99 -4.33
C ALA A 271 6.35 -4.83 -4.77
N THR A 272 7.40 -4.13 -5.20
CA THR A 272 8.71 -4.61 -5.63
C THR A 272 8.72 -5.42 -6.92
N GLN A 273 9.79 -5.26 -7.71
CA GLN A 273 10.04 -5.99 -8.95
C GLN A 273 8.91 -5.93 -9.99
N MET A 274 8.16 -4.80 -10.05
CA MET A 274 7.05 -4.63 -10.98
C MET A 274 7.53 -4.32 -12.41
N LEU A 275 8.38 -3.29 -12.55
CA LEU A 275 9.03 -2.90 -13.82
C LEU A 275 10.54 -2.77 -13.62
N HIS A 276 11.16 -3.70 -12.91
CA HIS A 276 12.54 -3.64 -12.47
C HIS A 276 13.52 -3.40 -13.64
N SER A 277 13.28 -4.03 -14.78
CA SER A 277 14.09 -3.83 -15.97
C SER A 277 14.11 -2.37 -16.45
N MET A 278 13.05 -1.60 -16.17
CA MET A 278 12.96 -0.17 -16.53
C MET A 278 13.82 0.75 -15.65
N ILE A 279 14.48 0.25 -14.64
CA ILE A 279 15.58 0.99 -13.97
C ILE A 279 16.63 1.39 -15.02
N ASN A 280 16.99 0.48 -15.92
CA ASN A 280 18.03 0.67 -16.92
C ASN A 280 17.53 0.68 -18.37
N ASN A 281 16.35 0.15 -18.65
CA ASN A 281 15.82 -0.01 -20.02
C ASN A 281 14.55 0.83 -20.22
N PRO A 282 14.34 1.39 -21.43
CA PRO A 282 13.17 2.23 -21.71
C PRO A 282 11.85 1.44 -21.88
N ARG A 283 11.92 0.11 -21.87
CA ARG A 283 10.76 -0.80 -22.01
C ARG A 283 10.86 -1.95 -21.05
N PRO A 284 9.72 -2.44 -20.51
CA PRO A 284 9.68 -3.61 -19.66
C PRO A 284 9.84 -4.91 -20.46
N THR A 285 10.11 -5.98 -19.74
CA THR A 285 10.01 -7.35 -20.25
C THR A 285 8.54 -7.78 -20.37
N ARG A 286 8.28 -8.82 -21.19
CA ARG A 286 6.93 -9.41 -21.29
C ARG A 286 6.48 -10.03 -19.98
N ALA A 287 7.39 -10.60 -19.21
CA ALA A 287 7.11 -11.19 -17.89
C ALA A 287 6.59 -10.13 -16.91
N GLU A 288 7.23 -8.96 -16.85
CA GLU A 288 6.80 -7.85 -15.99
C GLU A 288 5.41 -7.32 -16.39
N VAL A 289 5.13 -7.20 -17.68
CA VAL A 289 3.79 -6.82 -18.18
C VAL A 289 2.73 -7.83 -17.75
N THR A 290 3.04 -9.13 -17.84
CA THR A 290 2.15 -10.22 -17.41
C THR A 290 1.92 -10.22 -15.92
N ASP A 291 2.97 -9.99 -15.13
CA ASP A 291 2.90 -9.93 -13.67
C ASP A 291 2.00 -8.79 -13.18
N ILE A 292 2.17 -7.58 -13.75
CA ILE A 292 1.30 -6.43 -13.46
C ILE A 292 -0.17 -6.75 -13.82
N ALA A 293 -0.41 -7.32 -15.02
CA ALA A 293 -1.76 -7.68 -15.44
C ALA A 293 -2.39 -8.71 -14.50
N ASN A 294 -1.64 -9.72 -14.07
CA ASN A 294 -2.11 -10.73 -13.13
C ASN A 294 -2.45 -10.13 -11.75
N ALA A 295 -1.64 -9.22 -11.22
CA ALA A 295 -1.96 -8.53 -9.96
C ALA A 295 -3.31 -7.78 -10.06
N ILE A 296 -3.58 -7.15 -11.22
CA ILE A 296 -4.84 -6.45 -11.49
C ILE A 296 -6.01 -7.45 -11.64
N TYR A 297 -5.81 -8.58 -12.33
CA TYR A 297 -6.82 -9.63 -12.44
C TYR A 297 -7.17 -10.23 -11.08
N TYR A 298 -6.21 -10.33 -10.17
CA TYR A 298 -6.42 -10.76 -8.78
C TYR A 298 -7.05 -9.68 -7.90
N ARG A 299 -7.33 -8.48 -8.43
CA ARG A 299 -8.00 -7.37 -7.75
C ARG A 299 -7.14 -6.59 -6.76
N THR A 300 -5.86 -6.39 -7.04
CA THR A 300 -5.09 -5.40 -6.27
C THR A 300 -5.70 -4.00 -6.38
N ASP A 301 -5.54 -3.17 -5.33
CA ASP A 301 -5.92 -1.76 -5.36
C ASP A 301 -4.85 -0.89 -5.97
N ALA A 302 -3.59 -1.17 -5.63
CA ALA A 302 -2.45 -0.38 -6.04
C ALA A 302 -1.24 -1.25 -6.41
N LEU A 303 -0.37 -0.68 -7.23
CA LEU A 303 0.93 -1.22 -7.61
C LEU A 303 2.01 -0.20 -7.23
N MET A 304 3.18 -0.68 -6.78
CA MET A 304 4.26 0.20 -6.35
C MET A 304 5.49 0.07 -7.25
N LEU A 305 6.06 1.21 -7.61
CA LEU A 305 7.39 1.36 -8.21
C LEU A 305 8.39 1.81 -7.15
N SER A 306 9.51 1.13 -7.05
CA SER A 306 10.59 1.38 -6.09
C SER A 306 11.78 2.06 -6.75
N GLY A 307 12.80 1.31 -7.11
CA GLY A 307 14.00 1.80 -7.78
C GLY A 307 13.72 2.45 -9.14
N GLU A 308 12.68 1.97 -9.84
CA GLU A 308 12.27 2.46 -11.16
C GLU A 308 12.00 3.97 -11.16
N THR A 309 11.46 4.50 -10.07
CA THR A 309 11.15 5.93 -9.92
C THR A 309 12.11 6.68 -9.00
N ALA A 310 12.77 5.98 -8.06
CA ALA A 310 13.68 6.60 -7.10
C ALA A 310 15.02 7.00 -7.71
N TYR A 311 15.63 6.12 -8.51
CA TYR A 311 16.94 6.31 -9.13
C TYR A 311 17.04 5.78 -10.57
N GLY A 312 15.98 5.18 -11.10
CA GLY A 312 15.97 4.65 -12.46
C GLY A 312 16.18 5.72 -13.52
N LYS A 313 16.60 5.30 -14.70
CA LYS A 313 16.83 6.18 -15.87
C LYS A 313 15.53 6.65 -16.53
N TYR A 314 14.44 5.90 -16.36
CA TYR A 314 13.17 6.11 -17.06
C TYR A 314 11.95 6.20 -16.11
N PRO A 315 11.98 7.08 -15.08
CA PRO A 315 10.96 7.07 -14.03
C PRO A 315 9.56 7.47 -14.50
N VAL A 316 9.46 8.50 -15.36
CA VAL A 316 8.16 8.96 -15.88
C VAL A 316 7.58 7.94 -16.84
N GLU A 317 8.43 7.35 -17.67
CA GLU A 317 8.08 6.28 -18.62
C GLU A 317 7.61 5.01 -17.86
N ALA A 318 8.22 4.69 -16.72
CA ALA A 318 7.81 3.56 -15.88
C ALA A 318 6.39 3.76 -15.33
N VAL A 319 6.07 4.94 -14.79
CA VAL A 319 4.70 5.27 -14.35
C VAL A 319 3.72 5.26 -15.52
N ALA A 320 4.09 5.84 -16.66
CA ALA A 320 3.25 5.86 -17.86
C ALA A 320 3.01 4.45 -18.42
N THR A 321 4.04 3.59 -18.41
CA THR A 321 3.93 2.19 -18.84
C THR A 321 3.01 1.40 -17.92
N MET A 322 3.18 1.51 -16.60
CA MET A 322 2.29 0.87 -15.63
C MET A 322 0.84 1.36 -15.79
N THR A 323 0.64 2.65 -16.05
CA THR A 323 -0.68 3.23 -16.33
C THR A 323 -1.32 2.61 -17.58
N LYS A 324 -0.56 2.41 -18.66
CA LYS A 324 -1.05 1.78 -19.89
C LYS A 324 -1.40 0.31 -19.68
N ILE A 325 -0.54 -0.44 -18.99
CA ILE A 325 -0.80 -1.86 -18.68
C ILE A 325 -2.05 -1.98 -17.82
N ALA A 326 -2.18 -1.13 -16.78
CA ALA A 326 -3.36 -1.13 -15.92
C ALA A 326 -4.64 -0.84 -16.69
N ALA A 327 -4.65 0.21 -17.51
CA ALA A 327 -5.81 0.57 -18.32
C ALA A 327 -6.23 -0.52 -19.30
N GLU A 328 -5.28 -1.30 -19.82
CA GLU A 328 -5.57 -2.41 -20.74
C GLU A 328 -6.07 -3.66 -19.98
N ALA A 329 -5.40 -4.03 -18.89
CA ALA A 329 -5.82 -5.15 -18.06
C ALA A 329 -7.23 -4.94 -17.47
N GLU A 330 -7.59 -3.72 -17.13
CA GLU A 330 -8.92 -3.37 -16.63
C GLU A 330 -10.03 -3.56 -17.65
N LYS A 331 -9.75 -3.41 -18.95
CA LYS A 331 -10.73 -3.67 -20.05
C LYS A 331 -11.02 -5.15 -20.19
N THR A 332 -9.99 -5.98 -20.08
CA THR A 332 -10.08 -7.44 -20.25
C THR A 332 -10.40 -8.17 -18.96
N LYS A 333 -10.53 -7.42 -17.84
CA LYS A 333 -10.90 -7.96 -16.55
C LYS A 333 -12.16 -8.80 -16.67
N LEU A 334 -12.02 -10.09 -16.41
CA LEU A 334 -13.12 -11.03 -16.46
C LEU A 334 -14.21 -10.64 -15.47
N ALA A 335 -15.41 -10.43 -15.96
CA ALA A 335 -16.61 -10.21 -15.15
C ALA A 335 -16.89 -11.39 -14.18
N ALA A 336 -16.39 -12.57 -14.52
CA ALA A 336 -16.48 -13.80 -13.76
C ALA A 336 -15.34 -13.94 -12.74
N ASN A 337 -15.03 -12.88 -12.00
CA ASN A 337 -14.11 -12.98 -10.91
C ASN A 337 -14.80 -13.72 -9.74
N ASP A 338 -14.25 -14.84 -9.34
CA ASP A 338 -14.76 -15.79 -8.35
C ASP A 338 -14.64 -15.31 -6.89
N ILE A 339 -14.06 -14.14 -6.63
CA ILE A 339 -14.00 -13.57 -5.30
C ILE A 339 -15.39 -13.06 -4.90
N ARG A 340 -16.02 -13.77 -3.99
CA ARG A 340 -17.26 -13.33 -3.35
C ARG A 340 -16.90 -12.46 -2.14
N VAL A 341 -17.01 -11.14 -2.29
CA VAL A 341 -16.92 -10.24 -1.15
C VAL A 341 -18.13 -10.51 -0.25
N PRO A 342 -17.92 -10.96 1.00
CA PRO A 342 -19.04 -11.24 1.90
C PRO A 342 -19.79 -9.94 2.22
N ILE A 343 -21.12 -10.05 2.26
CA ILE A 343 -21.97 -9.11 2.98
C ILE A 343 -21.95 -9.65 4.39
N VAL A 344 -21.16 -9.04 5.25
CA VAL A 344 -20.64 -9.63 6.48
C VAL A 344 -21.75 -10.10 7.41
N GLY A 345 -21.40 -11.18 8.09
CA GLY A 345 -21.88 -11.82 9.26
C GLY A 345 -22.79 -11.04 10.20
N ASN A 346 -23.49 -11.60 11.04
CA ASN A 346 -24.38 -11.25 12.17
C ASN A 346 -25.00 -9.84 12.28
N ASP A 347 -24.43 -8.79 11.68
CA ASP A 347 -25.02 -7.45 11.60
C ASP A 347 -25.34 -7.11 10.14
N LEU A 348 -26.56 -6.66 9.92
CA LEU A 348 -27.04 -6.14 8.65
C LEU A 348 -26.20 -4.93 8.22
N ASP A 349 -25.02 -5.14 7.60
CA ASP A 349 -24.20 -4.06 7.06
C ASP A 349 -24.87 -3.47 5.81
N VAL A 350 -25.82 -2.57 6.04
CA VAL A 350 -26.57 -1.86 5.01
C VAL A 350 -25.64 -1.17 4.01
N THR A 351 -24.54 -0.57 4.49
CA THR A 351 -23.53 0.07 3.61
C THR A 351 -22.94 -0.93 2.62
N SER A 352 -22.54 -2.11 3.10
CA SER A 352 -21.99 -3.16 2.24
C SER A 352 -23.02 -3.67 1.23
N PHE A 353 -24.26 -3.86 1.67
CA PHE A 353 -25.35 -4.29 0.79
C PHE A 353 -25.61 -3.26 -0.32
N LEU A 354 -25.80 -2.00 0.03
CA LEU A 354 -26.08 -0.92 -0.94
C LEU A 354 -24.90 -0.69 -1.90
N ALA A 355 -23.67 -0.71 -1.40
CA ALA A 355 -22.46 -0.60 -2.24
C ALA A 355 -22.40 -1.73 -3.27
N LYS A 356 -22.71 -2.98 -2.87
CA LYS A 356 -22.77 -4.11 -3.79
C LYS A 356 -23.88 -3.94 -4.83
N GLN A 357 -25.07 -3.44 -4.45
CA GLN A 357 -26.15 -3.19 -5.39
C GLN A 357 -25.79 -2.07 -6.39
N ALA A 358 -25.15 -0.99 -5.93
CA ALA A 358 -24.71 0.09 -6.80
C ALA A 358 -23.69 -0.41 -7.86
N VAL A 359 -22.70 -1.20 -7.44
CA VAL A 359 -21.73 -1.80 -8.36
C VAL A 359 -22.42 -2.77 -9.34
N LYS A 360 -23.37 -3.57 -8.88
CA LYS A 360 -24.16 -4.46 -9.73
C LYS A 360 -25.02 -3.69 -10.74
N ALA A 361 -25.63 -2.59 -10.29
CA ALA A 361 -26.40 -1.71 -11.15
C ALA A 361 -25.52 -1.05 -12.22
N SER A 362 -24.27 -0.70 -11.91
CA SER A 362 -23.35 -0.09 -12.87
C SER A 362 -23.12 -0.95 -14.10
N SER A 363 -23.06 -2.28 -13.94
CA SER A 363 -22.90 -3.22 -15.04
C SER A 363 -24.20 -3.55 -15.79
N LYS A 364 -25.36 -3.45 -15.13
CA LYS A 364 -26.66 -3.85 -15.71
C LYS A 364 -27.42 -2.69 -16.36
N LEU A 365 -27.28 -1.49 -15.81
CA LEU A 365 -28.01 -0.27 -16.23
C LEU A 365 -27.11 0.73 -16.95
N HIS A 366 -25.87 0.36 -17.27
CA HIS A 366 -24.89 1.24 -17.91
C HIS A 366 -24.69 2.57 -17.17
N VAL A 367 -24.66 2.50 -15.83
CA VAL A 367 -24.42 3.65 -14.97
C VAL A 367 -23.02 4.21 -15.25
N LYS A 368 -22.95 5.48 -15.64
CA LYS A 368 -21.69 6.16 -16.01
C LYS A 368 -20.76 6.35 -14.83
N ALA A 369 -21.32 6.68 -13.66
CA ALA A 369 -20.59 6.97 -12.45
C ALA A 369 -21.39 6.55 -11.21
N ILE A 370 -20.66 6.14 -10.17
CA ILE A 370 -21.20 5.98 -8.83
C ILE A 370 -20.74 7.18 -8.01
N ILE A 371 -21.64 7.91 -7.37
CA ILE A 371 -21.36 9.09 -6.55
C ILE A 371 -21.69 8.71 -5.12
N THR A 372 -20.83 9.06 -4.19
CA THR A 372 -21.10 8.91 -2.76
C THR A 372 -20.54 10.11 -2.02
N ASP A 373 -21.30 10.66 -1.09
CA ASP A 373 -20.76 11.54 -0.07
C ASP A 373 -19.95 10.73 0.94
N SER A 374 -18.97 11.32 1.53
CA SER A 374 -18.03 10.55 2.34
C SER A 374 -17.45 11.36 3.50
N PHE A 375 -17.77 10.92 4.72
CA PHE A 375 -17.22 11.47 5.95
C PHE A 375 -15.99 10.68 6.44
N THR A 376 -16.08 9.33 6.37
CA THR A 376 -15.01 8.42 6.84
C THR A 376 -14.33 7.63 5.73
N GLY A 377 -14.80 7.73 4.50
CA GLY A 377 -14.33 6.92 3.37
C GLY A 377 -14.85 5.48 3.32
N ARG A 378 -15.67 5.04 4.29
CA ARG A 378 -16.14 3.65 4.39
C ARG A 378 -16.89 3.20 3.14
N THR A 379 -17.90 3.95 2.71
CA THR A 379 -18.70 3.63 1.52
C THR A 379 -17.84 3.55 0.27
N ALA A 380 -16.94 4.51 0.07
CA ALA A 380 -16.04 4.53 -1.07
C ALA A 380 -15.09 3.32 -1.11
N ARG A 381 -14.54 2.90 0.04
CA ARG A 381 -13.72 1.68 0.13
C ARG A 381 -14.53 0.41 -0.16
N TYR A 382 -15.77 0.36 0.29
CA TYR A 382 -16.64 -0.79 0.01
C TYR A 382 -16.96 -0.88 -1.48
N LEU A 383 -17.30 0.25 -2.12
CA LEU A 383 -17.48 0.31 -3.57
C LEU A 383 -16.21 -0.14 -4.31
N ALA A 384 -15.03 0.30 -3.85
CA ALA A 384 -13.74 -0.14 -4.38
C ALA A 384 -13.56 -1.66 -4.27
N ALA A 385 -13.87 -2.26 -3.12
CA ALA A 385 -13.74 -3.71 -2.91
C ALA A 385 -14.64 -4.55 -3.83
N PHE A 386 -15.84 -4.05 -4.16
CA PHE A 386 -16.75 -4.75 -5.08
C PHE A 386 -16.33 -4.67 -6.56
N ARG A 387 -15.32 -3.83 -6.90
CA ARG A 387 -14.67 -3.79 -8.24
C ARG A 387 -15.63 -3.55 -9.41
N GLY A 388 -16.40 -2.47 -9.34
CA GLY A 388 -17.24 -2.03 -10.46
C GLY A 388 -16.43 -1.56 -11.67
N THR A 389 -17.13 -1.39 -12.79
CA THR A 389 -16.59 -0.84 -14.04
C THR A 389 -16.72 0.68 -14.11
N SER A 390 -17.63 1.27 -13.33
CA SER A 390 -17.84 2.71 -13.28
C SER A 390 -16.91 3.37 -12.25
N THR A 391 -16.44 4.57 -12.56
CA THR A 391 -15.67 5.37 -11.60
C THR A 391 -16.53 5.75 -10.40
N VAL A 392 -15.96 5.63 -9.21
CA VAL A 392 -16.57 6.07 -7.95
C VAL A 392 -16.09 7.48 -7.64
N TYR A 393 -16.98 8.46 -7.66
CA TYR A 393 -16.71 9.81 -7.19
C TYR A 393 -17.09 9.93 -5.73
N ALA A 394 -16.08 9.98 -4.86
CA ALA A 394 -16.25 10.21 -3.43
C ALA A 394 -16.17 11.70 -3.14
N ILE A 395 -17.29 12.31 -2.78
CA ILE A 395 -17.36 13.74 -2.41
C ILE A 395 -17.10 13.80 -0.90
N CYS A 396 -15.93 14.30 -0.54
CA CYS A 396 -15.40 14.25 0.82
C CYS A 396 -15.67 15.57 1.56
N TYR A 397 -16.13 15.44 2.82
CA TYR A 397 -16.31 16.58 3.72
C TYR A 397 -14.99 17.13 4.28
N HIS A 398 -13.90 16.33 4.20
CA HIS A 398 -12.58 16.71 4.67
C HIS A 398 -11.53 16.52 3.58
N GLU A 399 -10.67 17.51 3.39
CA GLU A 399 -9.61 17.46 2.37
C GLU A 399 -8.66 16.26 2.56
N ARG A 400 -8.32 15.94 3.81
CA ARG A 400 -7.47 14.78 4.14
C ARG A 400 -8.04 13.47 3.59
N LEU A 401 -9.36 13.28 3.67
CA LEU A 401 -10.00 12.05 3.21
C LEU A 401 -9.78 11.78 1.72
N THR A 402 -9.61 12.84 0.90
CA THR A 402 -9.29 12.66 -0.52
C THR A 402 -7.97 11.92 -0.71
N ARG A 403 -6.99 12.16 0.17
CA ARG A 403 -5.68 11.49 0.15
C ARG A 403 -5.74 10.09 0.75
N GLU A 404 -6.52 9.89 1.81
CA GLU A 404 -6.73 8.55 2.39
C GLU A 404 -7.36 7.57 1.39
N LEU A 405 -8.22 8.08 0.48
CA LEU A 405 -8.83 7.27 -0.58
C LEU A 405 -7.92 7.08 -1.82
N ALA A 406 -6.72 7.68 -1.85
CA ALA A 406 -5.80 7.58 -2.97
C ALA A 406 -5.28 6.14 -3.22
N LEU A 407 -5.43 5.23 -2.26
CA LEU A 407 -5.13 3.79 -2.41
C LEU A 407 -6.35 2.94 -2.82
N SER A 408 -7.56 3.52 -2.88
CA SER A 408 -8.78 2.77 -3.16
C SER A 408 -9.03 2.62 -4.66
N TYR A 409 -9.15 1.39 -5.16
CA TYR A 409 -9.40 1.08 -6.56
C TYR A 409 -10.63 1.81 -7.12
N GLY A 410 -10.46 2.47 -8.27
CA GLY A 410 -11.56 3.12 -9.00
C GLY A 410 -12.16 4.36 -8.32
N VAL A 411 -11.68 4.76 -7.13
CA VAL A 411 -12.18 5.91 -6.42
C VAL A 411 -11.47 7.18 -6.90
N TRP A 412 -12.26 8.18 -7.25
CA TRP A 412 -11.83 9.55 -7.47
C TRP A 412 -12.42 10.43 -6.37
N ALA A 413 -11.61 10.80 -5.41
CA ALA A 413 -12.04 11.58 -4.26
C ALA A 413 -11.86 13.08 -4.50
N VAL A 414 -12.86 13.89 -4.13
CA VAL A 414 -12.88 15.34 -4.28
C VAL A 414 -13.36 15.95 -2.98
N TYR A 415 -12.68 16.96 -2.50
CA TYR A 415 -13.15 17.76 -1.37
C TYR A 415 -14.23 18.73 -1.82
N GLN A 416 -15.28 18.84 -1.04
CA GLN A 416 -16.33 19.82 -1.20
C GLN A 416 -16.75 20.33 0.17
N GLU A 417 -16.82 21.64 0.31
CA GLU A 417 -17.32 22.27 1.52
C GLU A 417 -18.78 21.86 1.80
N GLU A 418 -19.09 21.72 3.08
CA GLU A 418 -20.42 21.37 3.56
C GLU A 418 -21.48 22.35 3.02
N SER A 419 -22.63 21.82 2.71
CA SER A 419 -23.78 22.59 2.23
C SER A 419 -24.91 22.56 3.26
N LYS A 420 -25.93 23.42 3.11
CA LYS A 420 -27.06 23.52 4.05
C LYS A 420 -27.90 22.23 4.12
N SER A 421 -27.86 21.41 3.07
CA SER A 421 -28.56 20.13 3.01
C SER A 421 -27.79 19.11 2.16
N GLU A 422 -28.07 17.81 2.37
CA GLU A 422 -27.51 16.70 1.55
C GLU A 422 -27.86 16.89 0.07
N ARG A 423 -29.06 17.35 -0.22
CA ARG A 423 -29.53 17.57 -1.58
C ARG A 423 -28.73 18.67 -2.28
N GLU A 424 -28.50 19.79 -1.61
CA GLU A 424 -27.67 20.89 -2.12
C GLU A 424 -26.23 20.42 -2.34
N TYR A 425 -25.70 19.64 -1.40
CA TYR A 425 -24.36 19.04 -1.48
C TYR A 425 -24.23 18.13 -2.71
N TYR A 426 -25.21 17.27 -2.94
CA TYR A 426 -25.24 16.39 -4.11
C TYR A 426 -25.37 17.18 -5.43
N PHE A 427 -26.24 18.20 -5.50
CA PHE A 427 -26.39 19.02 -6.70
C PHE A 427 -25.12 19.78 -7.05
N LYS A 428 -24.45 20.35 -6.06
CA LYS A 428 -23.16 21.00 -6.24
C LYS A 428 -22.13 20.00 -6.82
N ALA A 429 -22.06 18.79 -6.29
CA ALA A 429 -21.20 17.75 -6.80
C ALA A 429 -21.51 17.38 -8.26
N LEU A 430 -22.79 17.18 -8.62
CA LEU A 430 -23.19 16.90 -10.01
C LEU A 430 -22.76 18.01 -10.96
N ASN A 431 -22.98 19.27 -10.59
CA ASN A 431 -22.61 20.41 -11.41
C ASN A 431 -21.10 20.50 -11.63
N GLU A 432 -20.28 20.25 -10.60
CA GLU A 432 -18.82 20.23 -10.73
C GLU A 432 -18.33 19.05 -11.60
N LEU A 433 -18.97 17.89 -11.50
CA LEU A 433 -18.66 16.75 -12.37
C LEU A 433 -19.03 17.02 -13.84
N ILE A 434 -20.14 17.75 -14.09
CA ILE A 434 -20.53 18.20 -15.44
C ILE A 434 -19.52 19.21 -15.98
N LYS A 435 -19.21 20.28 -15.22
CA LYS A 435 -18.22 21.30 -15.60
C LYS A 435 -16.85 20.69 -15.94
N SER A 436 -16.43 19.67 -15.21
CA SER A 436 -15.17 18.97 -15.46
C SER A 436 -15.24 17.95 -16.60
N GLY A 437 -16.39 17.83 -17.29
CA GLY A 437 -16.59 16.91 -18.42
C GLY A 437 -16.57 15.43 -18.03
N ARG A 438 -16.76 15.10 -16.76
CA ARG A 438 -16.74 13.72 -16.24
C ARG A 438 -18.04 12.99 -16.44
N ILE A 439 -19.15 13.71 -16.35
CA ILE A 439 -20.50 13.25 -16.64
C ILE A 439 -21.24 14.31 -17.47
N THR A 440 -22.36 13.92 -18.05
CA THR A 440 -23.27 14.80 -18.79
C THR A 440 -24.68 14.72 -18.21
N ARG A 441 -25.55 15.66 -18.55
CA ARG A 441 -26.96 15.62 -18.13
C ARG A 441 -27.73 14.38 -18.64
N SER A 442 -27.29 13.77 -19.72
CA SER A 442 -27.89 12.53 -20.27
C SER A 442 -27.42 11.25 -19.61
N ASP A 443 -26.35 11.29 -18.80
CA ASP A 443 -25.80 10.08 -18.18
C ASP A 443 -26.68 9.58 -17.01
N MET A 444 -26.69 8.26 -16.84
CA MET A 444 -27.23 7.59 -15.66
C MET A 444 -26.16 7.57 -14.56
N VAL A 445 -26.51 7.90 -13.35
CA VAL A 445 -25.64 7.83 -12.17
C VAL A 445 -26.32 7.07 -11.03
N ALA A 446 -25.50 6.46 -10.18
CA ALA A 446 -25.94 5.88 -8.91
C ALA A 446 -25.41 6.76 -7.76
N TYR A 447 -26.27 7.17 -6.86
CA TYR A 447 -25.91 7.97 -5.69
C TYR A 447 -26.16 7.18 -4.41
N LEU A 448 -25.13 7.05 -3.59
CA LEU A 448 -25.19 6.41 -2.28
C LEU A 448 -24.93 7.49 -1.21
N SER A 449 -25.86 7.61 -0.27
CA SER A 449 -25.74 8.49 0.87
C SER A 449 -26.46 7.92 2.09
N GLY A 450 -26.40 8.63 3.21
CA GLY A 450 -27.03 8.27 4.46
C GLY A 450 -27.44 9.49 5.25
N SER A 451 -27.86 9.30 6.49
CA SER A 451 -28.17 10.41 7.40
C SER A 451 -26.93 11.22 7.72
N PHE A 452 -27.06 12.53 7.80
CA PHE A 452 -25.98 13.48 8.12
C PHE A 452 -25.32 13.15 9.48
N GLY A 453 -23.98 13.27 9.55
CA GLY A 453 -23.19 13.21 10.77
C GLY A 453 -22.36 11.94 10.94
N GLU A 454 -21.49 11.92 11.96
CA GLU A 454 -20.51 10.86 12.19
C GLU A 454 -21.11 9.45 12.44
N GLY A 455 -22.36 9.39 12.92
CA GLY A 455 -23.06 8.13 13.23
C GLY A 455 -23.96 7.61 12.11
N GLY A 456 -24.20 8.39 11.05
CA GLY A 456 -25.10 8.02 9.95
C GLY A 456 -24.38 7.12 8.92
N GLY A 457 -24.68 5.81 8.89
CA GLY A 457 -24.23 4.93 7.82
C GLY A 457 -24.96 5.21 6.50
N THR A 458 -24.47 4.61 5.38
CA THR A 458 -25.18 4.64 4.11
C THR A 458 -26.55 3.96 4.23
N SER A 459 -27.61 4.69 3.94
CA SER A 459 -28.99 4.24 4.15
C SER A 459 -29.82 4.13 2.89
N PHE A 460 -29.40 4.79 1.78
CA PHE A 460 -30.13 4.70 0.52
C PHE A 460 -29.22 4.65 -0.70
N LEU A 461 -29.79 4.17 -1.80
CA LEU A 461 -29.22 4.16 -3.15
C LEU A 461 -30.27 4.71 -4.11
N GLU A 462 -29.94 5.81 -4.78
CA GLU A 462 -30.71 6.36 -5.89
C GLU A 462 -30.01 6.08 -7.22
N ILE A 463 -30.74 5.60 -8.24
CA ILE A 463 -30.24 5.44 -9.60
C ILE A 463 -31.11 6.26 -10.53
N ASN A 464 -30.55 7.27 -11.16
CA ASN A 464 -31.32 8.19 -11.96
C ASN A 464 -30.48 8.86 -13.06
N ASN A 465 -31.16 9.50 -14.01
CA ASN A 465 -30.52 10.36 -15.01
C ASN A 465 -30.15 11.72 -14.37
N VAL A 466 -28.94 12.19 -14.64
CA VAL A 466 -28.41 13.44 -14.06
C VAL A 466 -29.33 14.63 -14.33
N GLY A 467 -29.84 14.77 -15.56
CA GLY A 467 -30.78 15.85 -15.92
C GLY A 467 -32.06 15.80 -15.09
N LYS A 468 -32.66 14.61 -14.93
CA LYS A 468 -33.87 14.44 -14.12
C LYS A 468 -33.67 14.81 -12.64
N VAL A 469 -32.49 14.47 -12.07
CA VAL A 469 -32.15 14.84 -10.69
C VAL A 469 -32.08 16.36 -10.54
N LEU A 470 -31.38 17.03 -11.44
CA LEU A 470 -31.22 18.50 -11.39
C LEU A 470 -32.56 19.23 -11.64
N ASP A 471 -33.34 18.80 -12.65
CA ASP A 471 -34.64 19.41 -12.97
C ASP A 471 -35.67 19.26 -11.84
N ALA A 472 -35.63 18.13 -11.12
CA ALA A 472 -36.45 17.93 -9.92
C ALA A 472 -36.02 18.87 -8.78
N GLY A 473 -34.76 19.23 -8.68
CA GLY A 473 -34.23 20.20 -7.72
C GLY A 473 -34.77 21.58 -7.93
N ASP A 474 -34.78 22.03 -9.18
CA ASP A 474 -35.27 23.38 -9.55
C ASP A 474 -36.77 23.56 -9.29
N LYS A 475 -37.55 22.46 -9.38
CA LYS A 475 -39.03 22.51 -9.12
C LYS A 475 -39.38 22.51 -7.65
N TYR A 476 -38.51 22.07 -6.75
CA TYR A 476 -38.74 22.00 -5.31
C TYR A 476 -37.88 22.97 -4.51
N SER A 477 -37.49 24.11 -5.09
CA SER A 477 -37.14 25.30 -4.30
C SER A 477 -38.43 25.72 -3.55
N LEU A 478 -38.58 25.15 -2.34
CA LEU A 478 -39.71 25.48 -1.47
C LEU A 478 -39.72 26.99 -1.24
N PRO A 479 -40.88 27.66 -1.34
CA PRO A 479 -41.00 29.01 -0.87
C PRO A 479 -40.56 29.03 0.59
N THR A 480 -39.65 29.91 0.92
CA THR A 480 -39.29 30.24 2.31
C THR A 480 -40.61 30.47 3.06
N PHE A 481 -40.95 29.56 3.99
CA PHE A 481 -41.95 29.90 4.99
C PHE A 481 -41.41 31.12 5.71
N LYS A 482 -42.00 32.28 5.43
CA LYS A 482 -41.82 33.43 6.28
C LYS A 482 -42.67 33.18 7.52
N ASP A 483 -42.02 33.09 8.68
CA ASP A 483 -42.67 33.17 9.98
C ASP A 483 -43.40 34.48 10.13
#